data_70dd68a5bb8bf66f51418420ee19fd88
#
_entry.id   70dd68a5bb8bf66f51418420ee19fd88
#
_cell.length_a   1.000
_cell.length_b   1.000
_cell.length_c   1.000
_cell.angle_alpha   90.00
_cell.angle_beta   90.00
_cell.angle_gamma   90.00
#
_symmetry.space_group_name_H-M   'P 1'
#
loop_
_entity.id
_entity.type
_entity.pdbx_description
1 polymer ?
#
loop_
_entity_poly.entity_id
_entity_poly.type
_entity_poly.pdbx_seq_one_letter_code
_entity_poly.pdbx_strand_id
1 'polypeptide(L)'
;MSYNILIVDDSRTTRTVIAKTLKLAGVSVNQLHEAENGKVALGILENTWIDLVLADINMPEMDGVEMVDQMSKDGLLKIIPVVIVSTEGSQTRIEEMRAKGVKAYVRKPFTPELIKNIVEDILGENHAE
;
A
#
# COMPACT_ATOMS: atom_id res chain seq x y z
N MET A 1 13.90 -13.27 -1.79
CA MET A 1 13.13 -12.74 -0.63
C MET A 1 11.67 -12.63 -0.97
N SER A 2 10.81 -13.01 -0.06
CA SER A 2 9.37 -12.94 -0.26
C SER A 2 8.76 -11.97 0.75
N TYR A 3 7.74 -11.25 0.33
CA TYR A 3 7.15 -10.17 1.13
C TYR A 3 5.69 -10.44 1.48
N ASN A 4 5.28 -9.99 2.66
CA ASN A 4 3.88 -10.00 3.05
C ASN A 4 3.29 -8.64 2.66
N ILE A 5 2.30 -8.66 1.79
CA ILE A 5 1.73 -7.44 1.20
C ILE A 5 0.26 -7.33 1.57
N LEU A 6 -0.17 -6.15 1.98
CA LEU A 6 -1.56 -5.85 2.29
C LEU A 6 -2.11 -4.89 1.23
N ILE A 7 -3.21 -5.29 0.60
CA ILE A 7 -3.92 -4.46 -0.38
C ILE A 7 -5.19 -3.95 0.28
N VAL A 8 -5.35 -2.62 0.30
CA VAL A 8 -6.49 -1.96 0.93
C VAL A 8 -7.28 -1.18 -0.12
N ASP A 9 -8.47 -1.61 -0.43
CA ASP A 9 -9.32 -0.99 -1.43
C ASP A 9 -10.74 -1.53 -1.22
N ASP A 10 -11.75 -0.66 -1.33
CA ASP A 10 -13.13 -1.08 -1.11
C ASP A 10 -13.69 -1.90 -2.27
N SER A 11 -13.02 -1.90 -3.42
CA SER A 11 -13.42 -2.68 -4.58
C SER A 11 -12.69 -4.02 -4.61
N ARG A 12 -13.43 -5.11 -4.47
CA ARG A 12 -12.85 -6.44 -4.57
C ARG A 12 -12.20 -6.67 -5.93
N THR A 13 -12.84 -6.17 -6.98
CA THR A 13 -12.30 -6.27 -8.34
C THR A 13 -10.95 -5.58 -8.44
N THR A 14 -10.84 -4.38 -7.88
CA THR A 14 -9.57 -3.64 -7.88
C THR A 14 -8.51 -4.39 -7.12
N ARG A 15 -8.84 -4.95 -5.95
CA ARG A 15 -7.87 -5.74 -5.18
C ARG A 15 -7.36 -6.93 -5.99
N THR A 16 -8.26 -7.60 -6.71
CA THR A 16 -7.90 -8.73 -7.57
C THR A 16 -6.94 -8.29 -8.69
N VAL A 17 -7.23 -7.13 -9.30
CA VAL A 17 -6.38 -6.59 -10.36
C VAL A 17 -4.99 -6.24 -9.82
N ILE A 18 -4.92 -5.62 -8.66
CA ILE A 18 -3.64 -5.27 -8.04
C ILE A 18 -2.84 -6.54 -7.74
N ALA A 19 -3.48 -7.55 -7.16
CA ALA A 19 -2.82 -8.83 -6.85
C ALA A 19 -2.25 -9.47 -8.10
N LYS A 20 -3.03 -9.48 -9.18
CA LYS A 20 -2.60 -10.04 -10.46
C LYS A 20 -1.45 -9.24 -11.05
N THR A 21 -1.50 -7.92 -10.92
CA THR A 21 -0.44 -7.04 -11.41
C THR A 21 0.88 -7.30 -10.68
N LEU A 22 0.82 -7.51 -9.38
CA LEU A 22 2.02 -7.87 -8.59
C LEU A 22 2.62 -9.18 -9.08
N LYS A 23 1.77 -10.15 -9.36
CA LYS A 23 2.23 -11.45 -9.87
C LYS A 23 2.89 -11.30 -11.24
N LEU A 24 2.26 -10.55 -12.14
CA LEU A 24 2.81 -10.31 -13.48
C LEU A 24 4.11 -9.51 -13.43
N ALA A 25 4.27 -8.67 -12.42
CA ALA A 25 5.48 -7.89 -12.23
C ALA A 25 6.64 -8.74 -11.69
N GLY A 26 6.37 -9.96 -11.29
CA GLY A 26 7.40 -10.83 -10.72
C GLY A 26 7.75 -10.52 -9.27
N VAL A 27 6.87 -9.79 -8.57
CA VAL A 27 7.08 -9.51 -7.15
C VAL A 27 6.91 -10.81 -6.37
N SER A 28 7.89 -11.11 -5.53
CA SER A 28 7.88 -12.34 -4.74
C SER A 28 7.01 -12.12 -3.49
N VAL A 29 5.78 -12.62 -3.54
CA VAL A 29 4.82 -12.45 -2.45
C VAL A 29 4.76 -13.73 -1.62
N ASN A 30 5.01 -13.59 -0.31
CA ASN A 30 4.87 -14.70 0.64
C ASN A 30 3.41 -14.86 1.07
N GLN A 31 2.83 -13.78 1.58
CA GLN A 31 1.41 -13.75 1.95
C GLN A 31 0.77 -12.48 1.40
N LEU A 32 -0.42 -12.62 0.87
CA LEU A 32 -1.19 -11.50 0.37
C LEU A 32 -2.44 -11.38 1.23
N HIS A 33 -2.60 -10.21 1.84
CA HIS A 33 -3.77 -9.90 2.64
C HIS A 33 -4.57 -8.80 1.97
N GLU A 34 -5.88 -8.79 2.21
CA GLU A 34 -6.77 -7.80 1.63
C GLU A 34 -7.66 -7.19 2.69
N ALA A 35 -7.93 -5.90 2.55
CA ALA A 35 -8.83 -5.17 3.42
C ALA A 35 -9.71 -4.26 2.59
N GLU A 36 -10.98 -4.13 2.98
CA GLU A 36 -11.92 -3.30 2.22
C GLU A 36 -11.96 -1.85 2.69
N ASN A 37 -11.30 -1.53 3.80
CA ASN A 37 -11.18 -0.16 4.29
C ASN A 37 -10.02 -0.07 5.27
N GLY A 38 -9.74 1.15 5.73
CA GLY A 38 -8.63 1.39 6.63
C GLY A 38 -8.78 0.74 7.99
N LYS A 39 -10.01 0.62 8.47
CA LYS A 39 -10.27 0.03 9.78
C LYS A 39 -9.92 -1.47 9.79
N VAL A 40 -10.35 -2.18 8.75
CA VAL A 40 -10.00 -3.60 8.59
C VAL A 40 -8.49 -3.75 8.43
N ALA A 41 -7.88 -2.84 7.66
CA ALA A 41 -6.43 -2.87 7.43
C ALA A 41 -5.66 -2.73 8.75
N LEU A 42 -6.06 -1.78 9.61
CA LEU A 42 -5.39 -1.60 10.89
C LEU A 42 -5.49 -2.85 11.77
N GLY A 43 -6.63 -3.53 11.73
CA GLY A 43 -6.80 -4.79 12.46
C GLY A 43 -5.85 -5.87 11.98
N ILE A 44 -5.64 -5.96 10.68
CA ILE A 44 -4.69 -6.93 10.10
C ILE A 44 -3.27 -6.56 10.53
N LEU A 45 -2.92 -5.27 10.45
CA LEU A 45 -1.58 -4.79 10.80
C LEU A 45 -1.22 -5.02 12.26
N GLU A 46 -2.21 -5.03 13.15
CA GLU A 46 -1.96 -5.29 14.56
C GLU A 46 -1.57 -6.73 14.84
N ASN A 47 -1.99 -7.67 14.00
CA ASN A 47 -1.83 -9.10 14.26
C ASN A 47 -0.95 -9.83 13.27
N THR A 48 -0.51 -9.16 12.22
CA THR A 48 0.21 -9.80 11.12
C THR A 48 1.35 -8.90 10.66
N TRP A 49 2.53 -9.46 10.48
CA TRP A 49 3.65 -8.68 9.93
C TRP A 49 3.41 -8.41 8.43
N ILE A 50 3.42 -7.15 8.07
CA ILE A 50 3.24 -6.70 6.68
C ILE A 50 4.48 -5.89 6.28
N ASP A 51 5.04 -6.20 5.13
CA ASP A 51 6.21 -5.51 4.61
C ASP A 51 5.87 -4.28 3.77
N LEU A 52 4.68 -4.27 3.17
CA LEU A 52 4.25 -3.21 2.27
C LEU A 52 2.73 -3.13 2.24
N VAL A 53 2.20 -1.91 2.32
CA VAL A 53 0.77 -1.64 2.18
C VAL A 53 0.53 -0.90 0.87
N LEU A 54 -0.39 -1.41 0.06
CA LEU A 54 -0.87 -0.74 -1.15
C LEU A 54 -2.32 -0.34 -0.87
N ALA A 55 -2.60 0.95 -0.79
CA ALA A 55 -3.90 1.42 -0.33
C ALA A 55 -4.51 2.50 -1.21
N ASP A 56 -5.82 2.42 -1.43
CA ASP A 56 -6.57 3.50 -2.05
C ASP A 56 -6.83 4.60 -1.00
N ILE A 57 -7.23 5.77 -1.47
CA ILE A 57 -7.59 6.88 -0.59
C ILE A 57 -9.06 6.81 -0.19
N ASN A 58 -9.94 6.69 -1.18
CA ASN A 58 -11.39 6.81 -0.96
C ASN A 58 -12.01 5.46 -0.63
N MET A 59 -12.33 5.26 0.64
CA MET A 59 -12.93 4.02 1.14
C MET A 59 -13.95 4.36 2.23
N PRO A 60 -14.98 3.53 2.41
CA PRO A 60 -15.97 3.76 3.48
C PRO A 60 -15.35 3.51 4.85
N GLU A 61 -16.00 4.00 5.88
CA GLU A 61 -15.66 3.86 7.30
C GLU A 61 -14.35 4.51 7.70
N MET A 62 -13.23 4.11 7.10
CA MET A 62 -11.93 4.76 7.31
C MET A 62 -11.21 4.80 5.98
N ASP A 63 -10.94 5.99 5.48
CA ASP A 63 -10.25 6.17 4.20
C ASP A 63 -8.74 6.05 4.35
N GLY A 64 -8.03 6.14 3.23
CA GLY A 64 -6.58 5.98 3.21
C GLY A 64 -5.83 7.07 3.97
N VAL A 65 -6.35 8.29 3.97
CA VAL A 65 -5.72 9.39 4.70
C VAL A 65 -5.76 9.14 6.19
N GLU A 66 -6.92 8.77 6.70
CA GLU A 66 -7.10 8.48 8.12
C GLU A 66 -6.29 7.26 8.54
N MET A 67 -6.26 6.22 7.70
CA MET A 67 -5.46 5.02 7.96
C MET A 67 -3.97 5.37 8.12
N VAL A 68 -3.43 6.14 7.19
CA VAL A 68 -2.03 6.55 7.23
C VAL A 68 -1.77 7.41 8.47
N ASP A 69 -2.70 8.30 8.80
CA ASP A 69 -2.58 9.13 9.98
C ASP A 69 -2.50 8.28 11.26
N GLN A 70 -3.36 7.28 11.37
CA GLN A 70 -3.34 6.35 12.51
C GLN A 70 -2.03 5.56 12.56
N MET A 71 -1.57 5.07 11.41
CA MET A 71 -0.30 4.34 11.35
C MET A 71 0.87 5.21 11.80
N SER A 72 0.87 6.48 11.41
CA SER A 72 1.98 7.40 11.74
C SER A 72 2.11 7.66 13.23
N LYS A 73 1.04 7.44 13.98
CA LYS A 73 1.02 7.64 15.44
C LYS A 73 1.40 6.39 16.22
N ASP A 74 1.53 5.26 15.53
CA ASP A 74 1.87 3.99 16.18
C ASP A 74 3.35 3.70 16.00
N GLY A 75 4.06 3.43 17.09
CA GLY A 75 5.50 3.22 17.05
C GLY A 75 5.97 2.06 16.18
N LEU A 76 5.15 1.04 16.01
CA LEU A 76 5.49 -0.11 15.18
C LEU A 76 4.97 0.06 13.76
N LEU A 77 3.76 0.57 13.59
CA LEU A 77 3.13 0.67 12.26
C LEU A 77 3.74 1.77 11.41
N LYS A 78 4.27 2.82 12.03
CA LYS A 78 4.85 3.94 11.28
C LYS A 78 6.04 3.56 10.42
N ILE A 79 6.68 2.43 10.70
CA ILE A 79 7.84 1.99 9.90
C ILE A 79 7.43 1.21 8.66
N ILE A 80 6.18 0.78 8.59
CA ILE A 80 5.70 -0.01 7.45
C ILE A 80 5.46 0.93 6.26
N PRO A 81 6.13 0.69 5.11
CA PRO A 81 5.93 1.55 3.95
C PRO A 81 4.53 1.43 3.37
N VAL A 82 3.95 2.57 3.02
CA VAL A 82 2.65 2.65 2.38
C VAL A 82 2.80 3.29 1.01
N VAL A 83 2.21 2.66 0.01
CA VAL A 83 2.11 3.19 -1.35
C VAL A 83 0.62 3.42 -1.61
N ILE A 84 0.28 4.65 -1.99
CA ILE A 84 -1.11 4.97 -2.35
C ILE A 84 -1.33 4.60 -3.82
N VAL A 85 -2.39 3.86 -4.10
CA VAL A 85 -2.78 3.46 -5.45
C VAL A 85 -4.20 3.98 -5.66
N SER A 86 -4.36 5.04 -6.44
CA SER A 86 -5.64 5.73 -6.53
C SER A 86 -5.89 6.34 -7.91
N THR A 87 -7.16 6.59 -8.23
CA THR A 87 -7.53 7.36 -9.43
C THR A 87 -7.39 8.84 -9.20
N GLU A 88 -7.33 9.27 -7.93
CA GLU A 88 -7.19 10.69 -7.61
C GLU A 88 -5.77 11.15 -7.91
N GLY A 89 -5.63 12.27 -8.63
CA GLY A 89 -4.34 12.77 -9.04
C GLY A 89 -4.06 14.21 -8.62
N SER A 90 -4.78 14.71 -7.61
CA SER A 90 -4.60 16.08 -7.11
C SER A 90 -3.20 16.23 -6.52
N GLN A 91 -2.48 17.28 -6.97
CA GLN A 91 -1.15 17.56 -6.45
C GLN A 91 -1.18 17.84 -4.95
N THR A 92 -2.22 18.56 -4.51
CA THR A 92 -2.39 18.85 -3.08
C THR A 92 -2.52 17.58 -2.26
N ARG A 93 -3.31 16.62 -2.75
CA ARG A 93 -3.50 15.36 -2.06
C ARG A 93 -2.21 14.54 -2.02
N ILE A 94 -1.47 14.54 -3.14
CA ILE A 94 -0.19 13.82 -3.21
C ILE A 94 0.78 14.38 -2.17
N GLU A 95 0.88 15.71 -2.09
CA GLU A 95 1.77 16.36 -1.14
C GLU A 95 1.35 16.10 0.30
N GLU A 96 0.05 16.12 0.57
CA GLU A 96 -0.50 15.82 1.89
C GLU A 96 -0.10 14.41 2.33
N MET A 97 -0.26 13.44 1.44
CA MET A 97 0.06 12.05 1.75
C MET A 97 1.56 11.85 1.96
N ARG A 98 2.38 12.50 1.15
CA ARG A 98 3.83 12.43 1.33
C ARG A 98 4.27 13.02 2.66
N ALA A 99 3.65 14.12 3.07
CA ALA A 99 3.93 14.74 4.36
C ALA A 99 3.59 13.81 5.53
N LYS A 100 2.66 12.89 5.32
CA LYS A 100 2.29 11.89 6.34
C LYS A 100 3.16 10.63 6.30
N GLY A 101 4.14 10.58 5.39
CA GLY A 101 5.10 9.48 5.34
C GLY A 101 4.84 8.42 4.28
N VAL A 102 3.87 8.66 3.38
CA VAL A 102 3.63 7.75 2.25
C VAL A 102 4.85 7.73 1.35
N LYS A 103 5.31 6.55 0.96
CA LYS A 103 6.55 6.38 0.20
C LYS A 103 6.38 6.64 -1.29
N ALA A 104 5.21 6.36 -1.83
CA ALA A 104 4.93 6.60 -3.24
C ALA A 104 3.44 6.77 -3.47
N TYR A 105 3.11 7.43 -4.57
CA TYR A 105 1.73 7.66 -4.97
C TYR A 105 1.60 7.21 -6.41
N VAL A 106 0.79 6.19 -6.65
CA VAL A 106 0.62 5.58 -7.97
C VAL A 106 -0.78 5.84 -8.47
N ARG A 107 -0.89 6.32 -9.70
CA ARG A 107 -2.18 6.60 -10.30
C ARG A 107 -2.67 5.39 -11.08
N LYS A 108 -3.94 5.03 -10.88
CA LYS A 108 -4.60 3.96 -11.65
C LYS A 108 -5.02 4.51 -13.02
N PRO A 109 -4.95 3.72 -14.08
CA PRO A 109 -4.37 2.39 -14.14
C PRO A 109 -2.85 2.45 -14.17
N PHE A 110 -2.20 1.38 -13.74
CA PHE A 110 -0.75 1.30 -13.71
C PHE A 110 -0.27 -0.01 -14.33
N THR A 111 1.01 -0.03 -14.75
CA THR A 111 1.59 -1.19 -15.42
C THR A 111 2.34 -2.08 -14.43
N PRO A 112 2.53 -3.38 -14.75
CA PRO A 112 3.38 -4.24 -13.93
C PRO A 112 4.78 -3.69 -13.76
N GLU A 113 5.34 -3.05 -14.80
CA GLU A 113 6.68 -2.47 -14.73
C GLU A 113 6.77 -1.37 -13.70
N LEU A 114 5.76 -0.49 -13.65
CA LEU A 114 5.75 0.60 -12.68
C LEU A 114 5.68 0.07 -11.25
N ILE A 115 4.79 -0.90 -10.99
CA ILE A 115 4.67 -1.43 -9.64
C ILE A 115 5.93 -2.21 -9.23
N LYS A 116 6.55 -2.91 -10.17
CA LYS A 116 7.80 -3.60 -9.93
C LYS A 116 8.89 -2.63 -9.49
N ASN A 117 9.04 -1.52 -10.22
CA ASN A 117 10.05 -0.52 -9.90
C ASN A 117 9.81 0.09 -8.52
N ILE A 118 8.57 0.38 -8.19
CA ILE A 118 8.22 0.96 -6.89
C ILE A 118 8.52 -0.02 -5.76
N VAL A 119 8.14 -1.27 -5.91
CA VAL A 119 8.39 -2.30 -4.90
C VAL A 119 9.89 -2.50 -4.71
N GLU A 120 10.65 -2.55 -5.80
CA GLU A 120 12.09 -2.71 -5.72
C GLU A 120 12.75 -1.51 -5.05
N ASP A 121 12.30 -0.29 -5.36
CA ASP A 121 12.85 0.91 -4.75
C ASP A 121 12.60 0.94 -3.24
N ILE A 122 11.42 0.53 -2.82
CA ILE A 122 11.04 0.60 -1.40
C ILE A 122 11.60 -0.57 -0.61
N LEU A 123 11.42 -1.79 -1.09
CA LEU A 123 11.80 -3.00 -0.36
C LEU A 123 13.21 -3.46 -0.72
N GLY A 124 13.62 -3.27 -1.96
CA GLY A 124 14.94 -3.66 -2.42
C GLY A 124 16.06 -2.91 -1.73
N GLU A 125 15.85 -1.65 -1.39
CA GLU A 125 16.84 -0.85 -0.69
C GLU A 125 17.21 -1.44 0.67
N ASN A 126 16.29 -2.15 1.28
CA ASN A 126 16.53 -2.78 2.58
C ASN A 126 17.46 -3.98 2.47
N HIS A 127 17.76 -4.41 1.26
CA HIS A 127 18.63 -5.57 0.99
C HIS A 127 19.89 -5.18 0.25
N ALA A 128 20.13 -3.89 0.09
CA ALA A 128 21.22 -3.39 -0.74
C ALA A 128 22.58 -3.38 -0.04
N GLU A 129 22.62 -3.81 1.19
CA GLU A 129 23.89 -3.87 1.90
C GLU A 129 24.68 -5.06 1.58
#